data_cec9001ff228af703441b70826faa4d0
#
_entry.id   cec9001ff228af703441b70826faa4d0
#
_cell.length_a   1.000
_cell.length_b   1.000
_cell.length_c   1.000
_cell.angle_alpha   90.00
_cell.angle_beta   90.00
_cell.angle_gamma   90.00
#
_symmetry.space_group_name_H-M   'P 1'
#
loop_
_entity.id
_entity.type
_entity.pdbx_description
1 polymer ?
#
loop_
_entity_poly.entity_id
_entity_poly.type
_entity_poly.pdbx_seq_one_letter_code
_entity_poly.pdbx_strand_id
1 'polypeptide(L)'
;YFGTDGIRGTVNKGNINGDMFFKFGLAAGTFFKNQNKLKQTAIIAKDTRLSGYTLEPALVSGLTSAGMHVYTLGPLPTNGLAMLTKSMKANMGIMITASHNPYYDNGLKLFGPDGLKLSDKIEKKIEKLIDAKNTKQLTNPNLLGRVKRLEDGNDKYIKILRKNFPSNFNLKGTKIV
;
A
#
# COMPACT_ATOMS: atom_id res chain seq x y z
N TYR A 1 6.32 -15.39 2.75
CA TYR A 1 5.05 -14.64 2.84
C TYR A 1 4.56 -14.20 1.46
N PHE A 2 5.42 -13.57 0.65
CA PHE A 2 5.04 -13.07 -0.67
C PHE A 2 4.98 -14.18 -1.71
N GLY A 3 3.86 -14.25 -2.43
CA GLY A 3 3.72 -15.03 -3.65
C GLY A 3 3.88 -14.15 -4.90
N THR A 4 3.57 -14.68 -6.08
CA THR A 4 3.69 -13.96 -7.36
C THR A 4 2.97 -12.61 -7.38
N ASP A 5 1.82 -12.52 -6.71
CA ASP A 5 0.93 -11.35 -6.69
C ASP A 5 0.79 -10.71 -5.30
N GLY A 6 1.81 -10.74 -4.48
CA GLY A 6 1.76 -10.26 -3.11
C GLY A 6 1.35 -11.37 -2.12
N ILE A 7 0.80 -10.98 -0.98
CA ILE A 7 0.33 -11.89 0.07
C ILE A 7 -1.18 -11.99 -0.03
N ARG A 8 -1.74 -13.19 0.01
CA ARG A 8 -3.19 -13.41 0.01
C ARG A 8 -3.58 -14.57 0.94
N GLY A 9 -4.77 -14.55 1.45
CA GLY A 9 -5.35 -15.64 2.24
C GLY A 9 -6.64 -15.25 2.94
N THR A 10 -7.19 -16.19 3.68
CA THR A 10 -8.41 -15.99 4.44
C THR A 10 -8.15 -15.10 5.65
N VAL A 11 -9.00 -14.09 5.84
CA VAL A 11 -8.88 -13.13 6.95
C VAL A 11 -8.98 -13.84 8.31
N ASN A 12 -8.17 -13.38 9.25
CA ASN A 12 -8.00 -13.96 10.59
C ASN A 12 -7.41 -15.40 10.59
N LYS A 13 -6.83 -15.82 9.45
CA LYS A 13 -6.09 -17.08 9.35
C LYS A 13 -4.68 -16.81 8.79
N GLY A 14 -3.70 -17.57 9.27
CA GLY A 14 -2.31 -17.47 8.81
C GLY A 14 -1.78 -16.03 8.86
N ASN A 15 -1.37 -15.52 7.70
CA ASN A 15 -0.72 -14.21 7.58
C ASN A 15 -1.68 -13.04 7.34
N ILE A 16 -2.99 -13.26 7.23
CA ILE A 16 -3.97 -12.21 6.95
C ILE A 16 -4.73 -11.85 8.23
N ASN A 17 -4.06 -11.15 9.12
CA ASN A 17 -4.62 -10.65 10.38
C ASN A 17 -3.93 -9.35 10.81
N GLY A 18 -4.46 -8.69 11.85
CA GLY A 18 -3.95 -7.39 12.31
C GLY A 18 -2.51 -7.45 12.82
N ASP A 19 -2.12 -8.50 13.54
CA ASP A 19 -0.73 -8.66 14.05
C ASP A 19 0.28 -8.73 12.88
N MET A 20 -0.01 -9.56 11.89
CA MET A 20 0.86 -9.68 10.72
C MET A 20 0.89 -8.42 9.88
N PHE A 21 -0.24 -7.72 9.71
CA PHE A 21 -0.26 -6.45 8.97
C PHE A 21 0.51 -5.34 9.69
N PHE A 22 0.47 -5.30 11.04
CA PHE A 22 1.36 -4.44 11.80
C PHE A 22 2.84 -4.77 11.51
N LYS A 23 3.23 -6.04 11.58
CA LYS A 23 4.59 -6.50 11.29
C LYS A 23 5.02 -6.18 9.85
N PHE A 24 4.14 -6.39 8.86
CA PHE A 24 4.40 -6.00 7.47
C PHE A 24 4.64 -4.50 7.35
N GLY A 25 3.81 -3.67 7.98
CA GLY A 25 3.98 -2.22 7.98
C GLY A 25 5.29 -1.79 8.62
N LEU A 26 5.64 -2.36 9.76
CA LEU A 26 6.88 -2.07 10.48
C LEU A 26 8.11 -2.47 9.65
N ALA A 27 8.11 -3.68 9.08
CA ALA A 27 9.22 -4.19 8.27
C ALA A 27 9.39 -3.41 6.97
N ALA A 28 8.31 -3.16 6.23
CA ALA A 28 8.34 -2.37 5.01
C ALA A 28 8.80 -0.92 5.28
N GLY A 29 8.25 -0.29 6.32
CA GLY A 29 8.65 1.04 6.75
C GLY A 29 10.13 1.13 7.10
N THR A 30 10.64 0.16 7.85
CA THR A 30 12.06 0.06 8.22
C THR A 30 12.95 -0.12 6.99
N PHE A 31 12.54 -0.99 6.06
CA PHE A 31 13.29 -1.22 4.82
C PHE A 31 13.44 0.07 4.01
N PHE A 32 12.35 0.78 3.75
CA PHE A 32 12.37 2.00 2.94
C PHE A 32 13.05 3.18 3.66
N LYS A 33 12.89 3.31 4.99
CA LYS A 33 13.58 4.33 5.78
C LYS A 33 15.10 4.21 5.67
N ASN A 34 15.64 3.00 5.67
CA ASN A 34 17.08 2.77 5.59
C ASN A 34 17.65 3.08 4.20
N GLN A 35 16.82 3.24 3.17
CA GLN A 35 17.24 3.53 1.80
C GLN A 35 17.44 5.03 1.53
N ASN A 36 16.81 5.90 2.33
CA ASN A 36 16.83 7.33 2.08
C ASN A 36 16.67 8.12 3.39
N LYS A 37 17.47 9.16 3.59
CA LYS A 37 17.47 10.00 4.81
C LYS A 37 16.39 11.10 4.81
N LEU A 38 15.65 11.28 3.72
CA LEU A 38 14.57 12.27 3.61
C LEU A 38 13.28 11.75 4.24
N LYS A 39 12.29 12.63 4.42
CA LYS A 39 10.95 12.24 4.90
C LYS A 39 10.37 11.13 4.03
N GLN A 40 10.11 9.99 4.64
CA GLN A 40 9.63 8.80 3.97
C GLN A 40 8.11 8.79 3.97
N THR A 41 7.52 8.52 2.82
CA THR A 41 6.06 8.54 2.63
C THR A 41 5.57 7.24 2.01
N ALA A 42 4.55 6.66 2.61
CA ALA A 42 3.79 5.55 2.05
C ALA A 42 2.38 6.01 1.66
N ILE A 43 1.85 5.46 0.58
CA ILE A 43 0.46 5.63 0.17
C ILE A 43 -0.24 4.29 0.30
N ILE A 44 -1.42 4.28 0.93
CA ILE A 44 -2.24 3.08 1.10
C ILE A 44 -3.58 3.28 0.41
N ALA A 45 -3.98 2.30 -0.39
CA ALA A 45 -5.34 2.15 -0.87
C ALA A 45 -5.86 0.74 -0.56
N LYS A 46 -7.15 0.56 -0.65
CA LYS A 46 -7.82 -0.73 -0.43
C LYS A 46 -8.94 -0.93 -1.41
N ASP A 47 -9.42 -2.16 -1.53
CA ASP A 47 -10.71 -2.45 -2.15
C ASP A 47 -11.86 -2.26 -1.14
N THR A 48 -13.06 -2.70 -1.50
CA THR A 48 -14.26 -2.50 -0.68
C THR A 48 -14.49 -3.60 0.36
N ARG A 49 -13.58 -4.54 0.56
CA ARG A 49 -13.70 -5.66 1.50
C ARG A 49 -13.81 -5.14 2.94
N LEU A 50 -14.74 -5.73 3.70
CA LEU A 50 -14.98 -5.37 5.11
C LEU A 50 -13.72 -5.46 5.97
N SER A 51 -12.89 -6.48 5.72
CA SER A 51 -11.62 -6.68 6.43
C SER A 51 -10.61 -5.54 6.30
N GLY A 52 -10.79 -4.66 5.29
CA GLY A 52 -10.00 -3.44 5.16
C GLY A 52 -10.06 -2.54 6.40
N TYR A 53 -11.18 -2.55 7.14
CA TYR A 53 -11.31 -1.79 8.39
C TYR A 53 -10.40 -2.29 9.52
N THR A 54 -10.02 -3.55 9.51
CA THR A 54 -9.09 -4.14 10.50
C THR A 54 -7.65 -4.08 10.01
N LEU A 55 -7.43 -4.41 8.75
CA LEU A 55 -6.08 -4.60 8.19
C LEU A 55 -5.37 -3.27 7.92
N GLU A 56 -6.08 -2.26 7.40
CA GLU A 56 -5.50 -0.94 7.10
C GLU A 56 -4.98 -0.23 8.35
N PRO A 57 -5.74 -0.10 9.46
CA PRO A 57 -5.22 0.54 10.67
C PRO A 57 -4.01 -0.18 11.26
N ALA A 58 -3.99 -1.50 11.23
CA ALA A 58 -2.86 -2.30 11.71
C ALA A 58 -1.59 -2.02 10.88
N LEU A 59 -1.71 -2.02 9.55
CA LEU A 59 -0.63 -1.68 8.63
C LEU A 59 -0.13 -0.25 8.84
N VAL A 60 -1.05 0.70 8.97
CA VAL A 60 -0.75 2.12 9.24
C VAL A 60 0.03 2.26 10.55
N SER A 61 -0.40 1.57 11.61
CA SER A 61 0.29 1.57 12.89
C SER A 61 1.73 1.08 12.77
N GLY A 62 1.96 -0.02 12.03
CA GLY A 62 3.30 -0.52 11.79
C GLY A 62 4.20 0.47 11.04
N LEU A 63 3.69 1.07 9.96
CA LEU A 63 4.42 2.06 9.16
C LEU A 63 4.80 3.31 9.97
N THR A 64 3.85 3.86 10.72
CA THR A 64 4.08 5.05 11.54
C THR A 64 5.03 4.77 12.70
N SER A 65 4.98 3.55 13.27
CA SER A 65 5.94 3.08 14.27
C SER A 65 7.36 2.94 13.74
N ALA A 66 7.53 2.69 12.43
CA ALA A 66 8.83 2.74 11.76
C ALA A 66 9.29 4.18 11.47
N GLY A 67 8.40 5.17 11.59
CA GLY A 67 8.68 6.59 11.30
C GLY A 67 8.28 7.04 9.89
N MET A 68 7.49 6.25 9.14
CA MET A 68 6.97 6.67 7.84
C MET A 68 5.71 7.53 7.96
N HIS A 69 5.62 8.57 7.17
CA HIS A 69 4.36 9.27 6.96
C HIS A 69 3.46 8.46 6.05
N VAL A 70 2.17 8.42 6.35
CA VAL A 70 1.20 7.61 5.62
C VAL A 70 0.07 8.48 5.07
N TYR A 71 -0.21 8.34 3.77
CA TYR A 71 -1.42 8.84 3.14
C TYR A 71 -2.37 7.68 2.87
N THR A 72 -3.58 7.73 3.42
CA THR A 72 -4.64 6.77 3.11
C THR A 72 -5.60 7.35 2.08
N LEU A 73 -5.92 6.57 1.03
CA LEU A 73 -6.76 7.00 -0.09
C LEU A 73 -8.18 6.42 -0.03
N GLY A 74 -8.40 5.38 0.81
CA GLY A 74 -9.64 4.62 0.80
C GLY A 74 -9.78 3.71 -0.42
N PRO A 75 -11.01 3.41 -0.86
CA PRO A 75 -11.24 2.54 -2.01
C PRO A 75 -10.74 3.15 -3.31
N LEU A 76 -9.82 2.43 -3.98
CA LEU A 76 -9.21 2.84 -5.25
C LEU A 76 -8.76 1.60 -6.02
N PRO A 77 -8.81 1.57 -7.36
CA PRO A 77 -8.24 0.49 -8.15
C PRO A 77 -6.72 0.37 -7.95
N THR A 78 -6.20 -0.85 -8.05
CA THR A 78 -4.75 -1.13 -7.89
C THR A 78 -3.89 -0.25 -8.81
N ASN A 79 -4.30 -0.06 -10.06
CA ASN A 79 -3.61 0.81 -11.00
C ASN A 79 -3.62 2.28 -10.54
N GLY A 80 -4.72 2.72 -9.92
CA GLY A 80 -4.82 4.08 -9.35
C GLY A 80 -3.79 4.29 -8.26
N LEU A 81 -3.63 3.34 -7.33
CA LEU A 81 -2.58 3.39 -6.33
C LEU A 81 -1.18 3.45 -6.95
N ALA A 82 -0.89 2.57 -7.91
CA ALA A 82 0.42 2.53 -8.59
C ALA A 82 0.76 3.88 -9.24
N MET A 83 -0.18 4.46 -9.99
CA MET A 83 -0.03 5.75 -10.64
C MET A 83 0.14 6.90 -9.63
N LEU A 84 -0.63 6.88 -8.54
CA LEU A 84 -0.53 7.90 -7.48
C LEU A 84 0.77 7.78 -6.70
N THR A 85 1.27 6.57 -6.44
CA THR A 85 2.58 6.36 -5.79
C THR A 85 3.67 7.10 -6.56
N LYS A 86 3.72 6.91 -7.87
CA LYS A 86 4.68 7.59 -8.75
C LYS A 86 4.44 9.10 -8.80
N SER A 87 3.21 9.55 -9.08
CA SER A 87 2.89 10.96 -9.29
C SER A 87 3.07 11.82 -8.04
N MET A 88 2.82 11.27 -6.87
CA MET A 88 3.01 11.92 -5.57
C MET A 88 4.43 11.77 -5.02
N LYS A 89 5.33 11.10 -5.76
CA LYS A 89 6.72 10.83 -5.36
C LYS A 89 6.82 10.15 -3.99
N ALA A 90 5.89 9.24 -3.70
CA ALA A 90 5.93 8.43 -2.49
C ALA A 90 7.03 7.37 -2.59
N ASN A 91 7.59 6.97 -1.46
CA ASN A 91 8.63 5.94 -1.41
C ASN A 91 8.07 4.55 -1.66
N MET A 92 6.80 4.32 -1.31
CA MET A 92 6.10 3.09 -1.63
C MET A 92 4.58 3.27 -1.68
N GLY A 93 3.92 2.39 -2.41
CA GLY A 93 2.48 2.18 -2.41
C GLY A 93 2.10 0.82 -1.85
N ILE A 94 1.00 0.75 -1.11
CA ILE A 94 0.49 -0.50 -0.56
C ILE A 94 -0.98 -0.64 -0.92
N MET A 95 -1.33 -1.70 -1.63
CA MET A 95 -2.70 -2.04 -1.95
C MET A 95 -3.20 -3.19 -1.09
N ILE A 96 -4.26 -2.97 -0.32
CA ILE A 96 -4.92 -3.97 0.49
C ILE A 96 -6.06 -4.56 -0.33
N THR A 97 -5.86 -5.77 -0.86
CA THR A 97 -6.81 -6.47 -1.74
C THR A 97 -6.43 -7.92 -1.92
N ALA A 98 -7.41 -8.77 -2.18
CA ALA A 98 -7.21 -10.12 -2.69
C ALA A 98 -7.70 -10.28 -4.14
N SER A 99 -7.83 -9.17 -4.89
CA SER A 99 -8.24 -9.18 -6.31
C SER A 99 -9.62 -9.83 -6.50
N HIS A 100 -9.68 -10.96 -7.22
CA HIS A 100 -10.90 -11.72 -7.53
C HIS A 100 -11.20 -12.87 -6.56
N ASN A 101 -10.41 -13.02 -5.49
CA ASN A 101 -10.67 -14.01 -4.47
C ASN A 101 -12.02 -13.76 -3.77
N PRO A 102 -12.64 -14.77 -3.13
CA PRO A 102 -13.86 -14.62 -2.37
C PRO A 102 -13.77 -13.48 -1.32
N TYR A 103 -14.91 -12.95 -0.89
CA TYR A 103 -15.01 -11.78 -0.02
C TYR A 103 -14.34 -11.96 1.35
N TYR A 104 -14.22 -13.17 1.84
CA TYR A 104 -13.57 -13.51 3.11
C TYR A 104 -12.04 -13.57 3.04
N ASP A 105 -11.46 -13.48 1.85
CA ASP A 105 -10.02 -13.35 1.67
C ASP A 105 -9.61 -11.86 1.64
N ASN A 106 -8.36 -11.60 1.94
CA ASN A 106 -7.72 -10.32 1.69
C ASN A 106 -6.21 -10.52 1.49
N GLY A 107 -5.48 -9.45 1.31
CA GLY A 107 -4.04 -9.51 1.08
C GLY A 107 -3.42 -8.13 0.96
N LEU A 108 -2.15 -8.11 0.61
CA LEU A 108 -1.45 -6.87 0.31
C LEU A 108 -0.47 -7.03 -0.85
N LYS A 109 -0.31 -5.95 -1.63
CA LYS A 109 0.68 -5.82 -2.70
C LYS A 109 1.51 -4.57 -2.46
N LEU A 110 2.83 -4.67 -2.67
CA LEU A 110 3.77 -3.57 -2.49
C LEU A 110 4.23 -3.04 -3.85
N PHE A 111 4.28 -1.71 -3.94
CA PHE A 111 4.75 -0.97 -5.11
C PHE A 111 5.91 -0.07 -4.73
N GLY A 112 6.91 0.02 -5.60
CA GLY A 112 8.03 0.92 -5.46
C GLY A 112 7.69 2.37 -5.82
N PRO A 113 8.66 3.29 -5.67
CA PRO A 113 8.48 4.71 -5.98
C PRO A 113 8.21 4.99 -7.47
N ASP A 114 8.52 4.05 -8.33
CA ASP A 114 8.22 4.05 -9.77
C ASP A 114 6.77 3.62 -10.09
N GLY A 115 6.02 3.15 -9.09
CA GLY A 115 4.68 2.60 -9.25
C GLY A 115 4.66 1.16 -9.76
N LEU A 116 5.79 0.48 -9.82
CA LEU A 116 5.87 -0.93 -10.22
C LEU A 116 5.87 -1.85 -9.00
N LYS A 117 5.39 -3.08 -9.18
CA LYS A 117 5.46 -4.12 -8.14
C LYS A 117 6.92 -4.30 -7.70
N LEU A 118 7.14 -4.46 -6.40
CA LEU A 118 8.47 -4.72 -5.87
C LEU A 118 9.03 -6.04 -6.43
N SER A 119 10.34 -6.05 -6.65
CA SER A 119 11.02 -7.28 -7.06
C SER A 119 11.06 -8.29 -5.91
N ASP A 120 11.08 -9.58 -6.23
CA ASP A 120 11.17 -10.68 -5.25
C ASP A 120 12.39 -10.52 -4.33
N LYS A 121 13.49 -9.93 -4.84
CA LYS A 121 14.67 -9.63 -4.04
C LYS A 121 14.39 -8.63 -2.92
N ILE A 122 13.55 -7.63 -3.18
CA ILE A 122 13.14 -6.63 -2.19
C ILE A 122 12.13 -7.25 -1.23
N GLU A 123 11.14 -7.98 -1.74
CA GLU A 123 10.15 -8.68 -0.92
C GLU A 123 10.82 -9.62 0.09
N LYS A 124 11.80 -10.43 -0.34
CA LYS A 124 12.60 -11.30 0.56
C LYS A 124 13.38 -10.53 1.63
N LYS A 125 13.84 -9.32 1.35
CA LYS A 125 14.50 -8.48 2.38
C LYS A 125 13.50 -7.98 3.43
N ILE A 126 12.28 -7.62 3.01
CA ILE A 126 11.20 -7.24 3.92
C ILE A 126 10.78 -8.45 4.78
N GLU A 127 10.64 -9.64 4.19
CA GLU A 127 10.34 -10.87 4.92
C GLU A 127 11.33 -11.16 6.04
N LYS A 128 12.64 -11.02 5.77
CA LYS A 128 13.67 -11.16 6.81
C LYS A 128 13.50 -10.18 7.97
N LEU A 129 12.98 -8.98 7.70
CA LEU A 129 12.69 -8.00 8.75
C LEU A 129 11.43 -8.38 9.55
N ILE A 130 10.44 -9.04 8.93
CA ILE A 130 9.26 -9.55 9.63
C ILE A 130 9.65 -10.64 10.62
N ASP A 131 10.53 -11.56 10.20
CA ASP A 131 10.98 -12.69 11.01
C ASP A 131 11.99 -12.29 12.10
N ALA A 132 12.65 -11.15 11.90
CA ALA A 132 13.60 -10.64 12.88
C ALA A 132 12.84 -10.17 14.14
N LYS A 133 13.07 -10.82 15.29
CA LYS A 133 12.56 -10.43 16.62
C LYS A 133 13.16 -9.09 17.11
N ASN A 134 13.18 -8.07 16.25
CA ASN A 134 13.93 -6.84 16.49
C ASN A 134 13.02 -5.68 16.91
N THR A 135 12.99 -5.38 18.21
CA THR A 135 12.49 -4.10 18.75
C THR A 135 13.20 -2.86 18.17
N LYS A 136 14.36 -3.05 17.54
CA LYS A 136 15.14 -1.98 16.85
C LYS A 136 14.45 -1.40 15.60
N GLN A 137 13.34 -1.98 15.15
CA GLN A 137 12.56 -1.44 14.03
C GLN A 137 11.66 -0.26 14.46
N LEU A 138 11.35 -0.15 15.74
CA LEU A 138 10.58 0.97 16.27
C LEU A 138 11.45 2.24 16.28
N THR A 139 10.87 3.35 15.80
CA THR A 139 11.57 4.63 15.81
C THR A 139 11.43 5.34 17.17
N ASN A 140 12.24 6.37 17.39
CA ASN A 140 12.11 7.21 18.60
C ASN A 140 10.75 7.91 18.63
N PRO A 141 10.17 8.20 19.82
CA PRO A 141 8.84 8.80 19.93
C PRO A 141 8.66 10.13 19.17
N ASN A 142 9.70 10.95 19.10
CA ASN A 142 9.70 12.23 18.37
C ASN A 142 9.83 12.07 16.83
N LEU A 143 10.10 10.86 16.34
CA LEU A 143 10.26 10.52 14.92
C LEU A 143 9.11 9.66 14.38
N LEU A 144 8.03 9.48 15.14
CA LEU A 144 6.85 8.76 14.69
C LEU A 144 6.29 9.37 13.41
N GLY A 145 5.81 8.50 12.51
CA GLY A 145 5.13 8.92 11.29
C GLY A 145 3.78 9.58 11.58
N ARG A 146 3.32 10.40 10.64
CA ARG A 146 1.99 11.00 10.69
C ARG A 146 1.07 10.38 9.66
N VAL A 147 -0.21 10.31 9.96
CA VAL A 147 -1.24 9.81 9.04
C VAL A 147 -2.08 10.98 8.54
N LYS A 148 -2.36 10.98 7.24
CA LYS A 148 -3.32 11.90 6.63
C LYS A 148 -4.19 11.15 5.63
N ARG A 149 -5.50 11.29 5.77
CA ARG A 149 -6.44 10.85 4.74
C ARG A 149 -6.49 11.87 3.61
N LEU A 150 -6.39 11.40 2.38
CA LEU A 150 -6.55 12.22 1.17
C LEU A 150 -7.93 11.93 0.57
N GLU A 151 -8.84 12.88 0.69
CA GLU A 151 -10.21 12.75 0.17
C GLU A 151 -10.26 12.86 -1.37
N ASP A 152 -9.28 13.52 -1.97
CA ASP A 152 -9.19 13.78 -3.40
C ASP A 152 -8.41 12.70 -4.20
N GLY A 153 -8.19 11.52 -3.61
CA GLY A 153 -7.45 10.43 -4.25
C GLY A 153 -8.05 9.98 -5.58
N ASN A 154 -9.38 9.82 -5.63
CA ASN A 154 -10.09 9.45 -6.85
C ASN A 154 -9.98 10.54 -7.93
N ASP A 155 -10.13 11.80 -7.56
CA ASP A 155 -10.05 12.93 -8.51
C ASP A 155 -8.64 13.04 -9.10
N LYS A 156 -7.60 12.86 -8.29
CA LYS A 156 -6.21 12.81 -8.76
C LYS A 156 -6.00 11.66 -9.76
N TYR A 157 -6.53 10.49 -9.49
CA TYR A 157 -6.45 9.36 -10.40
C TYR A 157 -7.17 9.62 -11.72
N ILE A 158 -8.41 10.11 -11.66
CA ILE A 158 -9.19 10.49 -12.85
C ILE A 158 -8.45 11.57 -13.66
N LYS A 159 -7.84 12.56 -13.01
CA LYS A 159 -7.05 13.60 -13.69
C LYS A 159 -5.86 13.01 -14.45
N ILE A 160 -5.17 12.01 -13.87
CA ILE A 160 -4.07 11.32 -14.55
C ILE A 160 -4.59 10.57 -15.79
N LEU A 161 -5.71 9.84 -15.67
CA LEU A 161 -6.32 9.13 -16.79
C LEU A 161 -6.73 10.09 -17.93
N ARG A 162 -7.40 11.18 -17.58
CA ARG A 162 -7.82 12.19 -18.56
C ARG A 162 -6.65 12.82 -19.30
N LYS A 163 -5.53 13.06 -18.63
CA LYS A 163 -4.33 13.63 -19.27
C LYS A 163 -3.78 12.72 -20.38
N ASN A 164 -3.96 11.41 -20.23
CA ASN A 164 -3.47 10.41 -21.19
C ASN A 164 -4.52 10.03 -22.24
N PHE A 165 -5.73 10.58 -22.15
CA PHE A 165 -6.81 10.32 -23.10
C PHE A 165 -6.73 11.31 -24.26
N PRO A 166 -6.89 10.87 -25.54
CA PRO A 166 -6.83 11.76 -26.68
C PRO A 166 -7.88 12.88 -26.60
N SER A 167 -7.45 14.14 -26.73
CA SER A 167 -8.32 15.30 -26.55
C SER A 167 -9.44 15.43 -27.62
N ASN A 168 -9.21 14.85 -28.80
CA ASN A 168 -10.15 14.84 -29.92
C ASN A 168 -11.08 13.61 -29.95
N PHE A 169 -10.99 12.72 -28.94
CA PHE A 169 -11.80 11.51 -28.84
C PHE A 169 -12.88 11.65 -27.77
N ASN A 170 -14.07 11.16 -28.05
CA ASN A 170 -15.16 11.07 -27.08
C ASN A 170 -15.91 9.74 -27.21
N LEU A 171 -16.55 9.33 -26.14
CA LEU A 171 -17.32 8.09 -26.05
C LEU A 171 -18.84 8.34 -26.16
N LYS A 172 -19.25 9.54 -26.63
CA LYS A 172 -20.67 9.89 -26.76
C LYS A 172 -21.38 8.88 -27.69
N GLY A 173 -22.43 8.28 -27.19
CA GLY A 173 -23.20 7.25 -27.91
C GLY A 173 -22.60 5.84 -27.89
N THR A 174 -21.42 5.63 -27.31
CA THR A 174 -20.82 4.31 -27.18
C THR A 174 -21.51 3.51 -26.07
N LYS A 175 -21.96 2.30 -26.38
CA LYS A 175 -22.47 1.34 -25.40
C LYS A 175 -21.35 0.37 -25.02
N ILE A 176 -21.03 0.28 -23.74
CA ILE A 176 -20.01 -0.64 -23.20
C ILE A 176 -20.79 -1.71 -22.39
N VAL A 177 -20.50 -2.98 -22.66
CA VAL A 177 -21.10 -4.13 -21.94
C VAL A 177 -20.01 -4.89 -21.23
#